data_dea74e8be6722e748b95deb7eac7e524
#
_entry.id   dea74e8be6722e748b95deb7eac7e524
#
_cell.length_a   1.000
_cell.length_b   1.000
_cell.length_c   1.000
_cell.angle_alpha   90.00
_cell.angle_beta   90.00
_cell.angle_gamma   90.00
#
_symmetry.space_group_name_H-M   'P 1'
#
loop_
_entity.id
_entity.type
_entity.pdbx_description
1 polymer ?
#
loop_
_entity_poly.entity_id
_entity_poly.type
_entity_poly.pdbx_seq_one_letter_code
_entity_poly.pdbx_strand_id
1 'polypeptide(L)' 'MACIGASGELTDSARRLLAALDPPAAPDQVAAHIELPLYRVRSGLREMAEAGLVEINDTGACAITPLGRSLLHPAT' A
#
# COMPACT_ATOMS: atom_id res chain seq x y z
N MET A 1 3.18 -6.58 -10.16
CA MET A 1 2.11 -6.95 -9.21
C MET A 1 0.92 -6.03 -9.42
N ALA A 2 -0.26 -6.59 -9.57
CA ALA A 2 -1.48 -5.80 -9.67
C ALA A 2 -2.01 -5.50 -8.28
N CYS A 3 -2.19 -4.22 -7.96
CA CYS A 3 -2.72 -3.80 -6.66
C CYS A 3 -4.22 -3.53 -6.71
N ILE A 4 -4.73 -3.21 -7.89
CA ILE A 4 -6.14 -2.90 -8.09
C ILE A 4 -6.71 -3.88 -9.12
N GLY A 5 -7.78 -4.55 -8.73
CA GLY A 5 -8.45 -5.48 -9.63
C GLY A 5 -9.26 -4.78 -10.71
N ALA A 6 -9.77 -5.54 -11.67
CA ALA A 6 -10.52 -5.01 -12.81
C ALA A 6 -11.77 -4.23 -12.39
N SER A 7 -12.34 -4.54 -11.24
CA SER A 7 -13.52 -3.86 -10.71
C SER A 7 -13.17 -2.66 -9.81
N GLY A 8 -11.89 -2.31 -9.70
CA GLY A 8 -11.44 -1.23 -8.83
C GLY A 8 -11.23 -1.66 -7.38
N GLU A 9 -11.37 -2.94 -7.09
CA GLU A 9 -11.15 -3.47 -5.75
C GLU A 9 -9.67 -3.69 -5.49
N LEU A 10 -9.27 -3.60 -4.22
CA LEU A 10 -7.90 -3.92 -3.82
C LEU A 10 -7.69 -5.43 -3.88
N THR A 11 -6.52 -5.84 -4.41
CA THR A 11 -6.10 -7.23 -4.33
C THR A 11 -5.68 -7.54 -2.88
N ASP A 12 -5.56 -8.83 -2.55
CA ASP A 12 -5.11 -9.23 -1.21
C ASP A 12 -3.72 -8.67 -0.91
N SER A 13 -2.83 -8.67 -1.90
CA SER A 13 -1.49 -8.11 -1.73
C SER A 13 -1.55 -6.62 -1.41
N ALA A 14 -2.42 -5.88 -2.10
CA ALA A 14 -2.57 -4.45 -1.84
C ALA A 14 -3.14 -4.18 -0.45
N ARG A 15 -4.10 -4.99 -0.01
CA ARG A 15 -4.65 -4.85 1.36
C ARG A 15 -3.57 -5.05 2.41
N ARG A 16 -2.72 -6.06 2.21
CA ARG A 16 -1.62 -6.32 3.15
C ARG A 16 -0.62 -5.19 3.17
N LEU A 17 -0.29 -4.63 1.99
CA LEU A 17 0.61 -3.49 1.91
C LEU A 17 0.03 -2.27 2.63
N LEU A 18 -1.22 -1.94 2.36
CA LEU A 18 -1.86 -0.78 2.98
C LEU A 18 -1.99 -0.95 4.49
N ALA A 19 -2.37 -2.14 4.95
CA ALA A 19 -2.51 -2.40 6.39
C ALA A 19 -1.17 -2.25 7.11
N ALA A 20 -0.06 -2.54 6.45
CA ALA A 20 1.27 -2.43 7.04
C ALA A 20 1.77 -0.98 7.11
N LEU A 21 1.04 -0.02 6.56
CA LEU A 21 1.42 1.40 6.56
C LEU A 21 0.77 2.20 7.71
N ASP A 22 0.15 1.54 8.64
CA ASP A 22 -0.45 2.20 9.80
C ASP A 22 0.20 1.62 11.08
N PRO A 23 1.24 2.27 11.64
CA PRO A 23 1.76 3.61 11.31
C PRO A 23 2.59 3.63 10.01
N PRO A 24 2.88 4.82 9.48
CA PRO A 24 3.69 4.95 8.27
C PRO A 24 5.03 4.22 8.39
N ALA A 25 5.45 3.58 7.31
CA ALA A 25 6.65 2.74 7.30
C ALA A 25 7.37 2.84 5.96
N ALA A 26 8.68 2.58 5.99
CA ALA A 26 9.48 2.53 4.78
C ALA A 26 9.28 1.19 4.06
N PRO A 27 9.53 1.11 2.73
CA PRO A 27 9.32 -0.13 1.98
C PRO A 27 10.04 -1.34 2.54
N ASP A 28 11.27 -1.19 3.04
CA ASP A 28 12.03 -2.30 3.60
C ASP A 28 11.39 -2.81 4.90
N GLN A 29 10.83 -1.93 5.71
CA GLN A 29 10.11 -2.30 6.92
C GLN A 29 8.83 -3.06 6.58
N VAL A 30 8.12 -2.59 5.56
CA VAL A 30 6.90 -3.26 5.09
C VAL A 30 7.24 -4.65 4.56
N ALA A 31 8.29 -4.77 3.75
CA ALA A 31 8.72 -6.04 3.18
C ALA A 31 9.03 -7.07 4.27
N ALA A 32 9.73 -6.65 5.32
CA ALA A 32 10.04 -7.53 6.44
C ALA A 32 8.77 -7.96 7.19
N HIS A 33 7.83 -7.06 7.34
CA HIS A 33 6.60 -7.31 8.10
C HIS A 33 5.66 -8.28 7.38
N ILE A 34 5.49 -8.12 6.08
CA ILE A 34 4.53 -8.93 5.32
C ILE A 34 5.19 -10.07 4.54
N GLU A 35 6.50 -10.24 4.70
CA GLU A 35 7.26 -11.34 4.09
C GLU A 35 7.15 -11.40 2.58
N LEU A 36 7.22 -10.23 1.93
CA LEU A 36 7.30 -10.13 0.47
C LEU A 36 8.66 -9.58 0.06
N PRO A 37 9.15 -9.94 -1.13
CA PRO A 37 10.39 -9.36 -1.64
C PRO A 37 10.29 -7.84 -1.74
N LEU A 38 11.40 -7.16 -1.44
CA LEU A 38 11.43 -5.70 -1.43
C LEU A 38 11.01 -5.10 -2.78
N TYR A 39 11.44 -5.72 -3.90
CA TYR A 39 11.09 -5.19 -5.21
C TYR A 39 9.59 -5.21 -5.46
N ARG A 40 8.88 -6.21 -4.94
CA ARG A 40 7.42 -6.28 -5.06
C ARG A 40 6.74 -5.22 -4.20
N VAL A 41 7.26 -5.01 -3.00
CA VAL A 41 6.74 -3.99 -2.11
C VAL A 41 6.92 -2.61 -2.74
N ARG A 42 8.09 -2.30 -3.26
CA ARG A 42 8.35 -1.02 -3.92
C ARG A 42 7.44 -0.81 -5.13
N SER A 43 7.29 -1.83 -5.95
CA SER A 43 6.43 -1.75 -7.14
C SER A 43 4.97 -1.53 -6.74
N GLY A 44 4.49 -2.26 -5.75
CA GLY A 44 3.12 -2.11 -5.27
C GLY A 44 2.86 -0.76 -4.64
N LEU A 45 3.79 -0.26 -3.83
CA LEU A 45 3.65 1.05 -3.20
C LEU A 45 3.66 2.17 -4.23
N ARG A 46 4.51 2.06 -5.26
CA ARG A 46 4.53 3.05 -6.34
C ARG A 46 3.20 3.06 -7.10
N GLU A 47 2.69 1.89 -7.43
CA GLU A 47 1.42 1.75 -8.13
C GLU A 47 0.28 2.37 -7.31
N MET A 48 0.25 2.11 -6.02
CA MET A 48 -0.76 2.68 -5.13
C MET A 48 -0.58 4.18 -4.94
N ALA A 49 0.65 4.67 -4.93
CA ALA A 49 0.90 6.11 -4.86
C ALA A 49 0.38 6.82 -6.11
N GLU A 50 0.56 6.23 -7.28
CA GLU A 50 0.02 6.77 -8.53
C GLU A 50 -1.50 6.78 -8.53
N ALA A 51 -2.11 5.83 -7.86
CA ALA A 51 -3.57 5.75 -7.74
C ALA A 51 -4.12 6.63 -6.61
N GLY A 52 -3.26 7.30 -5.85
CA GLY A 52 -3.69 8.17 -4.75
C GLY A 52 -4.00 7.47 -3.45
N LEU A 53 -3.61 6.19 -3.31
CA LEU A 53 -3.90 5.39 -2.12
C LEU A 53 -2.80 5.50 -1.07
N VAL A 54 -1.61 5.88 -1.48
CA VAL A 54 -0.42 5.97 -0.62
C VAL A 54 0.27 7.30 -0.89
N GLU A 55 0.82 7.90 0.15
CA GLU A 55 1.64 9.09 0.05
C GLU A 55 3.05 8.76 0.54
N ILE A 56 4.05 9.12 -0.25
CA ILE A 56 5.45 8.92 0.11
C ILE A 56 6.00 10.25 0.60
N ASN A 57 6.45 10.30 1.85
CA ASN A 57 6.97 11.55 2.42
C ASN A 57 8.47 11.70 2.17
N ASP A 58 9.03 12.83 2.59
CA ASP A 58 10.42 13.19 2.31
C ASP A 58 11.44 12.22 2.91
N THR A 59 11.07 11.53 3.96
CA THR A 59 11.96 10.56 4.61
C THR A 59 11.92 9.20 3.94
N GLY A 60 11.07 9.02 2.94
CA GLY A 60 10.88 7.74 2.27
C GLY A 60 9.84 6.86 2.93
N ALA A 61 9.26 7.28 4.04
CA ALA A 61 8.18 6.53 4.67
C ALA A 61 6.89 6.69 3.84
N CYS A 62 6.14 5.61 3.77
CA CYS A 62 4.87 5.58 3.05
C CYS A 62 3.72 5.60 4.05
N ALA A 63 2.69 6.37 3.74
CA ALA A 63 1.51 6.50 4.59
C ALA A 63 0.27 6.25 3.76
N ILE A 64 -0.74 5.65 4.39
CA ILE A 64 -2.02 5.45 3.72
C ILE A 64 -2.76 6.79 3.64
N THR A 65 -3.37 7.06 2.47
CA THR A 65 -4.20 8.26 2.29
C THR A 65 -5.63 7.99 2.74
N PRO A 66 -6.46 9.04 2.92
CA PRO A 66 -7.88 8.81 3.19
C PRO A 66 -8.56 7.95 2.15
N LEU A 67 -8.21 8.10 0.86
CA LEU A 67 -8.75 7.26 -0.19
C LEU A 67 -8.31 5.80 -0.02
N GLY A 68 -7.03 5.57 0.27
CA GLY A 68 -6.53 4.23 0.53
C GLY A 68 -7.21 3.59 1.73
N ARG A 69 -7.43 4.35 2.78
CA ARG A 69 -8.10 3.88 3.98
C ARG A 69 -9.57 3.52 3.70
N SER A 70 -10.23 4.28 2.86
CA SER A 70 -11.63 4.00 2.51
C SER A 70 -11.77 2.71 1.71
N LEU A 71 -10.77 2.39 0.87
CA LEU A 71 -10.77 1.13 0.12
C LEU A 71 -10.37 -0.06 0.99
N LEU A 72 -9.48 0.17 1.97
CA LEU A 72 -9.06 -0.89 2.88
C LEU A 72 -10.19 -1.25 3.86
N HIS A 73 -10.93 -0.26 4.31
CA HIS A 73 -12.05 -0.43 5.23
C HIS A 73 -13.32 0.18 4.62
N PRO A 74 -13.94 -0.50 3.63
CA PRO A 74 -15.14 0.03 3.01
C PRO A 74 -16.24 0.24 4.05
N ALA A 75 -16.92 1.37 3.97
CA ALA A 75 -18.07 1.63 4.82
C ALA A 75 -19.20 0.68 4.47
N THR A 76 -19.81 0.12 5.46
CA THR A 76 -20.94 -0.78 5.29
C THR A 76 -22.23 -0.12 5.72
#